data_ab2b5186e9127eaf8c3d8672c5496cae
#
_entry.id   ab2b5186e9127eaf8c3d8672c5496cae
#
_cell.length_a   1.000
_cell.length_b   1.000
_cell.length_c   1.000
_cell.angle_alpha   90.00
_cell.angle_beta   90.00
_cell.angle_gamma   90.00
#
_symmetry.space_group_name_H-M   'P 1'
#
loop_
_entity.id
_entity.type
_entity.pdbx_description
1 polymer ?
#
loop_
_entity_poly.entity_id
_entity_poly.type
_entity_poly.pdbx_seq_one_letter_code
_entity_poly.pdbx_strand_id
1 'polypeptide(L)'
;MGRVFNFSAGPAMLPEEVLKTAAAEMLDYNGSGMSVMEMSHRSVTFKGIIEAAEQDIRDLMSIPDNYRVLFLQGGATQQFAAIPMNLMRNKVADYIVSGNWSKKAFKEAKLYGTANLVASSEDENFTRVPDFDSAAFSPDADYVYICQNETVYGTRYTHLPETGDTPLVSDVSSMFLSEPVDVSKYGLIYGGVQKNVGPAGVVIVIVRDDLIREDVLPFTPTIMRYKTQADAGSLSNTPPAYGIYVCGLVFKWLKEQGGLEAMQKRNQEKAALLYDYLDQSKLFSGTAQKEFRSLMNVPFVTGDADLDAKFIAEAKARGLESLKGHRSVGGMRASIYNAMPREGVEALVSFMEEFEKNNA
;
A
#
# COMPACT_ATOMS: atom_id res chain seq x y z
N MET A 1 -17.25 22.23 12.47
CA MET A 1 -16.70 20.94 12.98
C MET A 1 -15.35 20.73 12.33
N GLY A 2 -14.33 20.33 13.12
CA GLY A 2 -13.04 19.93 12.58
C GLY A 2 -13.14 18.63 11.78
N ARG A 3 -12.10 18.25 11.05
CA ARG A 3 -12.02 16.95 10.37
C ARG A 3 -12.02 15.82 11.40
N VAL A 4 -12.72 14.72 11.11
CA VAL A 4 -12.65 13.50 11.90
C VAL A 4 -11.32 12.78 11.69
N PHE A 5 -10.90 11.97 12.64
CA PHE A 5 -9.75 11.06 12.46
C PHE A 5 -10.23 9.77 11.78
N ASN A 6 -9.90 9.63 10.50
CA ASN A 6 -10.32 8.49 9.69
C ASN A 6 -9.26 7.37 9.73
N PHE A 7 -9.55 6.28 10.45
CA PHE A 7 -8.70 5.10 10.57
C PHE A 7 -8.97 4.03 9.50
N SER A 8 -9.66 4.39 8.41
CA SER A 8 -9.94 3.46 7.31
C SER A 8 -8.66 2.88 6.70
N ALA A 9 -8.71 1.58 6.38
CA ALA A 9 -7.60 0.91 5.71
C ALA A 9 -7.46 1.25 4.21
N GLY A 10 -8.46 1.92 3.64
CA GLY A 10 -8.46 2.38 2.25
C GLY A 10 -9.87 2.36 1.62
N PRO A 11 -10.29 3.47 0.97
CA PRO A 11 -9.58 4.76 0.90
C PRO A 11 -9.30 5.37 2.27
N ALA A 12 -8.08 5.87 2.44
CA ALA A 12 -7.60 6.36 3.73
C ALA A 12 -7.58 7.90 3.80
N MET A 13 -7.17 8.41 4.95
CA MET A 13 -6.97 9.83 5.17
C MET A 13 -5.90 10.39 4.22
N LEU A 14 -6.13 11.58 3.68
CA LEU A 14 -5.14 12.36 2.90
C LEU A 14 -4.65 13.54 3.73
N PRO A 15 -3.43 14.03 3.48
CA PRO A 15 -2.93 15.25 4.12
C PRO A 15 -3.87 16.42 3.87
N GLU A 16 -4.14 17.23 4.88
CA GLU A 16 -5.08 18.34 4.75
C GLU A 16 -4.58 19.41 3.79
N GLU A 17 -3.26 19.66 3.79
CA GLU A 17 -2.59 20.58 2.88
C GLU A 17 -2.80 20.17 1.42
N VAL A 18 -2.69 18.88 1.12
CA VAL A 18 -2.96 18.32 -0.22
C VAL A 18 -4.39 18.56 -0.64
N LEU A 19 -5.36 18.33 0.27
CA LEU A 19 -6.77 18.56 -0.03
C LEU A 19 -7.09 20.05 -0.22
N LYS A 20 -6.46 20.94 0.56
CA LYS A 20 -6.62 22.40 0.40
C LYS A 20 -6.07 22.88 -0.94
N THR A 21 -4.89 22.41 -1.34
CA THR A 21 -4.29 22.72 -2.64
C THR A 21 -5.18 22.21 -3.78
N ALA A 22 -5.62 20.95 -3.71
CA ALA A 22 -6.50 20.37 -4.70
C ALA A 22 -7.84 21.11 -4.81
N ALA A 23 -8.39 21.58 -3.69
CA ALA A 23 -9.61 22.40 -3.68
C ALA A 23 -9.40 23.79 -4.28
N ALA A 24 -8.27 24.43 -3.99
CA ALA A 24 -7.93 25.75 -4.54
C ALA A 24 -7.73 25.72 -6.07
N GLU A 25 -7.15 24.63 -6.57
CA GLU A 25 -6.87 24.43 -8.00
C GLU A 25 -8.02 23.70 -8.75
N MET A 26 -9.15 23.45 -8.06
CA MET A 26 -10.26 22.66 -8.62
C MET A 26 -10.85 23.26 -9.91
N LEU A 27 -10.96 24.57 -10.01
CA LEU A 27 -11.50 25.26 -11.17
C LEU A 27 -10.42 25.82 -12.10
N ASP A 28 -9.23 26.06 -11.58
CA ASP A 28 -8.15 26.72 -12.34
C ASP A 28 -6.78 26.22 -11.87
N TYR A 29 -6.28 25.19 -12.54
CA TYR A 29 -4.93 24.70 -12.30
C TYR A 29 -3.89 25.68 -12.88
N ASN A 30 -3.10 26.31 -12.00
CA ASN A 30 -1.98 27.20 -12.38
C ASN A 30 -2.32 28.28 -13.43
N GLY A 31 -3.52 28.87 -13.40
CA GLY A 31 -3.93 29.90 -14.35
C GLY A 31 -4.28 29.35 -15.74
N SER A 32 -4.50 28.06 -15.88
CA SER A 32 -4.90 27.41 -17.14
C SER A 32 -6.36 27.68 -17.53
N GLY A 33 -7.17 28.18 -16.59
CA GLY A 33 -8.59 28.40 -16.76
C GLY A 33 -9.41 27.09 -16.78
N MET A 34 -8.84 25.96 -16.39
CA MET A 34 -9.54 24.67 -16.37
C MET A 34 -9.08 23.76 -15.20
N SER A 35 -9.97 22.87 -14.81
CA SER A 35 -9.65 21.81 -13.85
C SER A 35 -8.71 20.75 -14.45
N VAL A 36 -7.86 20.12 -13.63
CA VAL A 36 -7.11 18.94 -14.05
C VAL A 36 -8.03 17.80 -14.53
N MET A 37 -9.26 17.72 -14.01
CA MET A 37 -10.26 16.74 -14.46
C MET A 37 -10.73 16.92 -15.89
N GLU A 38 -10.63 18.13 -16.44
CA GLU A 38 -11.06 18.48 -17.80
C GLU A 38 -9.91 18.45 -18.82
N MET A 39 -8.66 18.33 -18.33
CA MET A 39 -7.49 18.41 -19.20
C MET A 39 -7.35 17.17 -20.08
N SER A 40 -7.07 17.37 -21.34
CA SER A 40 -6.60 16.28 -22.19
C SER A 40 -5.28 15.73 -21.63
N HIS A 41 -5.19 14.42 -21.46
CA HIS A 41 -3.94 13.76 -21.07
C HIS A 41 -2.80 13.92 -22.10
N ARG A 42 -3.12 14.43 -23.31
CA ARG A 42 -2.15 14.76 -24.37
C ARG A 42 -1.73 16.23 -24.36
N SER A 43 -2.28 17.04 -23.45
CA SER A 43 -1.87 18.43 -23.33
C SER A 43 -0.47 18.55 -22.71
N VAL A 44 0.24 19.63 -23.06
CA VAL A 44 1.53 19.96 -22.46
C VAL A 44 1.41 20.14 -20.94
N THR A 45 0.30 20.71 -20.48
CA THR A 45 0.03 20.93 -19.06
C THR A 45 -0.06 19.60 -18.29
N PHE A 46 -0.87 18.66 -18.78
CA PHE A 46 -0.99 17.36 -18.10
C PHE A 46 0.29 16.54 -18.19
N LYS A 47 1.01 16.62 -19.32
CA LYS A 47 2.33 16.01 -19.44
C LYS A 47 3.27 16.52 -18.35
N GLY A 48 3.30 17.81 -18.08
CA GLY A 48 4.08 18.37 -16.97
C GLY A 48 3.65 17.85 -15.60
N ILE A 49 2.34 17.62 -15.38
CA ILE A 49 1.82 17.07 -14.11
C ILE A 49 2.34 15.64 -13.87
N ILE A 50 2.22 14.75 -14.86
CA ILE A 50 2.65 13.36 -14.71
C ILE A 50 4.17 13.24 -14.64
N GLU A 51 4.93 14.02 -15.42
CA GLU A 51 6.39 14.04 -15.38
C GLU A 51 6.90 14.55 -14.03
N ALA A 52 6.28 15.58 -13.45
CA ALA A 52 6.63 16.06 -12.12
C ALA A 52 6.32 15.00 -11.03
N ALA A 53 5.17 14.33 -11.13
CA ALA A 53 4.83 13.25 -10.21
C ALA A 53 5.80 12.07 -10.32
N GLU A 54 6.22 11.70 -11.55
CA GLU A 54 7.23 10.67 -11.74
C GLU A 54 8.58 11.08 -11.15
N GLN A 55 9.01 12.31 -11.37
CA GLN A 55 10.27 12.80 -10.83
C GLN A 55 10.25 12.81 -9.29
N ASP A 56 9.15 13.28 -8.69
CA ASP A 56 9.04 13.34 -7.23
C ASP A 56 9.06 11.96 -6.57
N ILE A 57 8.42 10.94 -7.14
CA ILE A 57 8.50 9.58 -6.58
C ILE A 57 9.89 8.96 -6.82
N ARG A 58 10.55 9.25 -7.96
CA ARG A 58 11.92 8.83 -8.21
C ARG A 58 12.87 9.40 -7.15
N ASP A 59 12.75 10.70 -6.86
CA ASP A 59 13.55 11.36 -5.84
C ASP A 59 13.31 10.76 -4.45
N LEU A 60 12.03 10.58 -4.05
CA LEU A 60 11.65 10.05 -2.74
C LEU A 60 12.18 8.64 -2.49
N MET A 61 12.14 7.77 -3.50
CA MET A 61 12.53 6.37 -3.37
C MET A 61 13.95 6.09 -3.92
N SER A 62 14.67 7.09 -4.42
CA SER A 62 15.97 6.92 -5.08
C SER A 62 15.90 5.84 -6.18
N ILE A 63 14.86 5.91 -7.04
CA ILE A 63 14.62 4.90 -8.06
C ILE A 63 15.71 4.95 -9.11
N PRO A 64 16.45 3.84 -9.36
CA PRO A 64 17.51 3.80 -10.38
C PRO A 64 16.96 4.03 -11.80
N ASP A 65 17.82 4.52 -12.72
CA ASP A 65 17.44 4.85 -14.09
C ASP A 65 16.96 3.65 -14.91
N ASN A 66 17.39 2.44 -14.53
CA ASN A 66 16.99 1.18 -15.16
C ASN A 66 15.63 0.64 -14.64
N TYR A 67 14.79 1.50 -14.07
CA TYR A 67 13.41 1.20 -13.69
C TYR A 67 12.44 2.17 -14.36
N ARG A 68 11.27 1.64 -14.74
CA ARG A 68 10.12 2.45 -15.19
C ARG A 68 9.13 2.63 -14.07
N VAL A 69 8.59 3.84 -13.97
CA VAL A 69 7.46 4.16 -13.10
C VAL A 69 6.22 4.27 -13.95
N LEU A 70 5.23 3.44 -13.68
CA LEU A 70 3.98 3.38 -14.44
C LEU A 70 2.81 3.79 -13.55
N PHE A 71 2.01 4.73 -14.03
CA PHE A 71 0.75 5.16 -13.41
C PHE A 71 -0.41 4.47 -14.12
N LEU A 72 -0.93 3.40 -13.53
CA LEU A 72 -1.91 2.52 -14.16
C LEU A 72 -3.28 2.62 -13.48
N GLN A 73 -4.28 2.00 -14.10
CA GLN A 73 -5.65 1.87 -13.60
C GLN A 73 -5.88 0.47 -13.01
N GLY A 74 -7.08 0.21 -12.48
CA GLY A 74 -7.51 -1.10 -12.01
C GLY A 74 -7.11 -1.46 -10.56
N GLY A 75 -6.32 -0.57 -9.92
CA GLY A 75 -5.83 -0.79 -8.55
C GLY A 75 -4.88 -1.96 -8.40
N ALA A 76 -4.42 -2.22 -7.17
CA ALA A 76 -3.50 -3.31 -6.88
C ALA A 76 -4.06 -4.70 -7.24
N THR A 77 -5.37 -4.90 -7.16
CA THR A 77 -5.99 -6.19 -7.49
C THR A 77 -5.81 -6.57 -8.96
N GLN A 78 -5.82 -5.60 -9.87
CA GLN A 78 -5.54 -5.89 -11.29
C GLN A 78 -4.11 -6.37 -11.51
N GLN A 79 -3.17 -5.97 -10.65
CA GLN A 79 -1.78 -6.43 -10.76
C GLN A 79 -1.62 -7.91 -10.43
N PHE A 80 -2.54 -8.52 -9.67
CA PHE A 80 -2.52 -9.98 -9.46
C PHE A 80 -2.62 -10.76 -10.77
N ALA A 81 -3.32 -10.19 -11.77
CA ALA A 81 -3.41 -10.74 -13.12
C ALA A 81 -2.30 -10.19 -14.05
N ALA A 82 -2.05 -8.87 -14.01
CA ALA A 82 -1.08 -8.24 -14.91
C ALA A 82 0.35 -8.76 -14.70
N ILE A 83 0.77 -8.97 -13.45
CA ILE A 83 2.11 -9.47 -13.14
C ILE A 83 2.38 -10.83 -13.78
N PRO A 84 1.58 -11.88 -13.54
CA PRO A 84 1.83 -13.17 -14.22
C PRO A 84 1.69 -13.07 -15.74
N MET A 85 0.76 -12.28 -16.28
CA MET A 85 0.63 -12.09 -17.72
C MET A 85 1.89 -11.49 -18.37
N ASN A 86 2.59 -10.62 -17.66
CA ASN A 86 3.81 -9.95 -18.17
C ASN A 86 5.10 -10.68 -17.82
N LEU A 87 5.16 -11.38 -16.69
CA LEU A 87 6.42 -11.91 -16.16
C LEU A 87 6.53 -13.44 -16.27
N MET A 88 5.44 -14.22 -16.27
CA MET A 88 5.47 -15.70 -16.29
C MET A 88 5.89 -16.27 -17.63
N ARG A 89 7.18 -16.17 -17.96
CA ARG A 89 7.77 -16.67 -19.19
C ARG A 89 7.91 -18.20 -19.17
N ASN A 90 8.47 -18.74 -18.09
CA ASN A 90 8.59 -20.18 -17.85
C ASN A 90 7.28 -20.77 -17.33
N LYS A 91 6.30 -19.90 -17.07
CA LYS A 91 5.01 -20.21 -16.43
C LYS A 91 5.15 -20.80 -15.03
N VAL A 92 6.19 -20.39 -14.30
CA VAL A 92 6.46 -20.80 -12.91
C VAL A 92 6.70 -19.54 -12.09
N ALA A 93 6.09 -19.43 -10.92
CA ALA A 93 6.36 -18.38 -9.95
C ALA A 93 6.17 -18.87 -8.53
N ASP A 94 6.96 -18.34 -7.62
CA ASP A 94 6.98 -18.71 -6.22
C ASP A 94 6.31 -17.64 -5.35
N TYR A 95 5.52 -18.09 -4.39
CA TYR A 95 4.72 -17.21 -3.52
C TYR A 95 4.96 -17.50 -2.05
N ILE A 96 5.19 -16.44 -1.26
CA ILE A 96 5.14 -16.48 0.19
C ILE A 96 3.81 -15.85 0.62
N VAL A 97 2.96 -16.65 1.29
CA VAL A 97 1.60 -16.24 1.67
C VAL A 97 1.56 -15.87 3.14
N SER A 98 1.66 -14.57 3.41
CA SER A 98 1.65 -13.96 4.75
C SER A 98 0.31 -13.36 5.15
N GLY A 99 -0.75 -13.52 4.32
CA GLY A 99 -2.06 -12.98 4.61
C GLY A 99 -3.05 -13.04 3.46
N ASN A 100 -4.10 -12.22 3.57
CA ASN A 100 -5.22 -12.25 2.64
C ASN A 100 -4.86 -11.78 1.22
N TRP A 101 -4.00 -10.76 1.10
CA TRP A 101 -3.66 -10.19 -0.19
C TRP A 101 -2.68 -11.07 -0.97
N SER A 102 -1.63 -11.55 -0.32
CA SER A 102 -0.71 -12.53 -0.90
C SER A 102 -1.43 -13.83 -1.28
N LYS A 103 -2.40 -14.29 -0.46
CA LYS A 103 -3.24 -15.46 -0.79
C LYS A 103 -4.11 -15.25 -2.03
N LYS A 104 -4.66 -14.04 -2.23
CA LYS A 104 -5.42 -13.70 -3.44
C LYS A 104 -4.53 -13.66 -4.67
N ALA A 105 -3.36 -13.01 -4.58
CA ALA A 105 -2.39 -12.97 -5.66
C ALA A 105 -1.93 -14.38 -6.06
N PHE A 106 -1.63 -15.24 -5.09
CA PHE A 106 -1.29 -16.64 -5.31
C PHE A 106 -2.38 -17.42 -6.04
N LYS A 107 -3.65 -17.23 -5.64
CA LYS A 107 -4.78 -17.89 -6.30
C LYS A 107 -4.96 -17.41 -7.73
N GLU A 108 -4.81 -16.12 -7.98
CA GLU A 108 -4.94 -15.54 -9.32
C GLU A 108 -3.82 -16.05 -10.25
N ALA A 109 -2.58 -16.10 -9.78
CA ALA A 109 -1.44 -16.55 -10.57
C ALA A 109 -1.59 -17.97 -11.12
N LYS A 110 -2.32 -18.85 -10.42
CA LYS A 110 -2.62 -20.22 -10.88
C LYS A 110 -3.44 -20.28 -12.17
N LEU A 111 -4.08 -19.19 -12.57
CA LEU A 111 -4.80 -19.11 -13.84
C LEU A 111 -3.86 -18.96 -15.03
N TYR A 112 -2.62 -18.55 -14.79
CA TYR A 112 -1.64 -18.20 -15.83
C TYR A 112 -0.49 -19.19 -15.96
N GLY A 113 -0.20 -19.94 -14.89
CA GLY A 113 0.89 -20.91 -14.84
C GLY A 113 0.93 -21.67 -13.53
N THR A 114 2.07 -22.27 -13.24
CA THR A 114 2.35 -22.93 -11.97
C THR A 114 2.72 -21.87 -10.93
N ALA A 115 1.89 -21.70 -9.92
CA ALA A 115 2.23 -20.92 -8.74
C ALA A 115 2.55 -21.87 -7.58
N ASN A 116 3.76 -21.81 -7.06
CA ASN A 116 4.22 -22.64 -5.95
C ASN A 116 4.02 -21.87 -4.63
N LEU A 117 3.50 -22.56 -3.64
CA LEU A 117 3.43 -22.04 -2.27
C LEU A 117 4.71 -22.42 -1.54
N VAL A 118 5.65 -21.47 -1.39
CA VAL A 118 6.93 -21.71 -0.71
C VAL A 118 6.74 -21.75 0.80
N ALA A 119 6.00 -20.78 1.34
CA ALA A 119 5.70 -20.72 2.76
C ALA A 119 4.34 -20.02 3.01
N SER A 120 3.72 -20.35 4.13
CA SER A 120 2.48 -19.70 4.60
C SER A 120 2.41 -19.75 6.12
N SER A 121 1.86 -18.68 6.72
CA SER A 121 1.49 -18.62 8.14
C SER A 121 -0.03 -18.71 8.36
N GLU A 122 -0.75 -19.33 7.42
CA GLU A 122 -2.21 -19.47 7.48
C GLU A 122 -2.67 -20.32 8.67
N ASP A 123 -1.94 -21.33 9.03
CA ASP A 123 -2.17 -22.20 10.20
C ASP A 123 -2.06 -21.45 11.54
N GLU A 124 -1.31 -20.33 11.56
CA GLU A 124 -1.20 -19.42 12.69
C GLU A 124 -2.06 -18.15 12.51
N ASN A 125 -3.11 -18.22 11.67
CA ASN A 125 -4.00 -17.09 11.38
C ASN A 125 -3.25 -15.81 10.91
N PHE A 126 -2.11 -15.98 10.25
CA PHE A 126 -1.29 -14.87 9.72
C PHE A 126 -0.86 -13.86 10.79
N THR A 127 -0.62 -14.31 12.02
CA THR A 127 -0.16 -13.43 13.11
C THR A 127 1.31 -13.03 12.96
N ARG A 128 2.01 -13.65 12.03
CA ARG A 128 3.42 -13.39 11.67
C ARG A 128 3.66 -13.53 10.17
N VAL A 129 4.81 -13.07 9.70
CA VAL A 129 5.37 -13.50 8.42
C VAL A 129 5.85 -14.95 8.57
N PRO A 130 5.56 -15.85 7.62
CA PRO A 130 6.03 -17.22 7.73
C PRO A 130 7.56 -17.29 7.61
N ASP A 131 8.16 -18.28 8.25
CA ASP A 131 9.55 -18.64 7.99
C ASP A 131 9.66 -19.21 6.57
N PHE A 132 10.71 -18.86 5.88
CA PHE A 132 10.98 -19.38 4.54
C PHE A 132 12.46 -19.70 4.38
N ASP A 133 12.74 -20.75 3.63
CA ASP A 133 14.08 -21.14 3.23
C ASP A 133 14.30 -20.73 1.77
N SER A 134 15.32 -19.93 1.50
CA SER A 134 15.69 -19.51 0.15
C SER A 134 16.03 -20.70 -0.76
N ALA A 135 16.46 -21.82 -0.21
CA ALA A 135 16.69 -23.06 -0.96
C ALA A 135 15.39 -23.73 -1.45
N ALA A 136 14.22 -23.31 -0.95
CA ALA A 136 12.93 -23.81 -1.41
C ALA A 136 12.39 -23.07 -2.65
N PHE A 137 13.06 -22.01 -3.13
CA PHE A 137 12.66 -21.34 -4.35
C PHE A 137 12.96 -22.20 -5.58
N SER A 138 12.04 -22.18 -6.53
CA SER A 138 12.14 -22.93 -7.77
C SER A 138 13.25 -22.35 -8.65
N PRO A 139 14.18 -23.15 -9.18
CA PRO A 139 15.30 -22.64 -9.98
C PRO A 139 14.87 -22.04 -11.33
N ASP A 140 13.66 -22.36 -11.79
CA ASP A 140 13.04 -21.87 -13.02
C ASP A 140 11.92 -20.85 -12.78
N ALA A 141 11.75 -20.38 -11.53
CA ALA A 141 10.76 -19.36 -11.21
C ALA A 141 11.04 -18.04 -11.94
N ASP A 142 10.01 -17.50 -12.58
CA ASP A 142 10.07 -16.20 -13.26
C ASP A 142 10.12 -15.04 -12.27
N TYR A 143 9.58 -15.25 -11.06
CA TYR A 143 9.64 -14.30 -9.94
C TYR A 143 9.25 -14.96 -8.61
N VAL A 144 9.66 -14.32 -7.51
CA VAL A 144 9.18 -14.58 -6.15
C VAL A 144 8.24 -13.43 -5.74
N TYR A 145 7.07 -13.76 -5.20
CA TYR A 145 6.07 -12.77 -4.80
C TYR A 145 5.88 -12.69 -3.29
N ILE A 146 5.82 -11.44 -2.78
CA ILE A 146 5.44 -11.12 -1.41
C ILE A 146 4.40 -9.99 -1.35
N CYS A 147 3.60 -9.95 -0.28
CA CYS A 147 2.89 -8.76 0.16
C CYS A 147 3.61 -8.23 1.40
N GLN A 148 4.40 -7.16 1.23
CA GLN A 148 5.38 -6.74 2.23
C GLN A 148 4.75 -6.19 3.52
N ASN A 149 3.53 -5.65 3.44
CA ASN A 149 2.72 -5.25 4.58
C ASN A 149 1.27 -5.73 4.41
N GLU A 150 0.84 -6.65 5.24
CA GLU A 150 -0.52 -7.21 5.20
C GLU A 150 -1.51 -6.32 5.96
N THR A 151 -2.34 -5.64 5.20
CA THR A 151 -3.32 -4.65 5.71
C THR A 151 -4.35 -5.25 6.68
N VAL A 152 -4.72 -6.52 6.47
CA VAL A 152 -5.81 -7.20 7.20
C VAL A 152 -5.31 -7.69 8.56
N TYR A 153 -4.15 -8.31 8.58
CA TYR A 153 -3.58 -8.97 9.77
C TYR A 153 -2.58 -8.10 10.53
N GLY A 154 -2.17 -6.96 9.93
CA GLY A 154 -1.27 -6.01 10.58
C GLY A 154 0.16 -6.53 10.73
N THR A 155 0.59 -7.40 9.81
CA THR A 155 1.94 -7.96 9.77
C THR A 155 2.75 -7.34 8.64
N ARG A 156 4.08 -7.22 8.84
CA ARG A 156 5.02 -6.76 7.83
C ARG A 156 6.29 -7.59 7.81
N TYR A 157 6.95 -7.61 6.68
CA TYR A 157 8.30 -8.14 6.55
C TYR A 157 9.30 -7.19 7.22
N THR A 158 10.14 -7.72 8.09
CA THR A 158 11.27 -7.00 8.72
C THR A 158 12.57 -7.20 7.94
N HIS A 159 12.63 -8.22 7.10
CA HIS A 159 13.70 -8.51 6.15
C HIS A 159 13.10 -9.12 4.87
N LEU A 160 13.76 -8.88 3.75
CA LEU A 160 13.35 -9.42 2.46
C LEU A 160 13.90 -10.83 2.25
N PRO A 161 13.19 -11.68 1.46
CA PRO A 161 13.75 -12.96 1.04
C PRO A 161 14.94 -12.75 0.11
N GLU A 162 15.98 -13.57 0.29
CA GLU A 162 17.13 -13.63 -0.61
C GLU A 162 16.76 -14.52 -1.81
N THR A 163 16.43 -13.90 -2.94
CA THR A 163 15.92 -14.58 -4.14
C THR A 163 16.98 -14.84 -5.21
N GLY A 164 18.25 -14.47 -4.94
CA GLY A 164 19.33 -14.59 -5.92
C GLY A 164 19.03 -13.79 -7.21
N ASP A 165 19.16 -14.44 -8.35
CA ASP A 165 18.87 -13.81 -9.65
C ASP A 165 17.38 -13.74 -9.99
N THR A 166 16.52 -14.45 -9.24
CA THR A 166 15.07 -14.43 -9.46
C THR A 166 14.46 -13.11 -9.01
N PRO A 167 13.72 -12.39 -9.88
CA PRO A 167 13.13 -11.09 -9.53
C PRO A 167 12.18 -11.19 -8.35
N LEU A 168 12.38 -10.34 -7.33
CA LEU A 168 11.42 -10.16 -6.24
C LEU A 168 10.31 -9.21 -6.68
N VAL A 169 9.06 -9.64 -6.54
CA VAL A 169 7.85 -8.86 -6.79
C VAL A 169 7.15 -8.57 -5.47
N SER A 170 6.89 -7.31 -5.19
CA SER A 170 6.32 -6.89 -3.91
C SER A 170 5.08 -6.02 -4.06
N ASP A 171 3.98 -6.41 -3.38
CA ASP A 171 2.85 -5.53 -3.07
C ASP A 171 3.21 -4.69 -1.83
N VAL A 172 3.36 -3.39 -2.02
CA VAL A 172 3.63 -2.43 -0.95
C VAL A 172 2.44 -1.50 -0.67
N SER A 173 1.25 -1.81 -1.18
CA SER A 173 0.09 -0.90 -1.14
C SER A 173 -0.15 -0.24 0.21
N SER A 174 -0.04 -0.98 1.31
CA SER A 174 -0.33 -0.44 2.66
C SER A 174 0.89 0.08 3.41
N MET A 175 2.06 0.10 2.78
CA MET A 175 3.26 0.75 3.31
C MET A 175 3.95 1.66 2.29
N PHE A 176 3.34 1.88 1.12
CA PHE A 176 3.95 2.64 0.05
C PHE A 176 4.35 4.04 0.52
N LEU A 177 5.63 4.41 0.34
CA LEU A 177 6.21 5.67 0.79
C LEU A 177 6.08 5.93 2.31
N SER A 178 6.03 4.89 3.14
CA SER A 178 6.00 5.03 4.60
C SER A 178 7.39 5.01 5.23
N GLU A 179 8.35 4.46 4.52
CA GLU A 179 9.75 4.31 4.93
C GLU A 179 10.65 4.15 3.70
N PRO A 180 11.98 4.39 3.82
CA PRO A 180 12.92 4.11 2.74
C PRO A 180 12.93 2.62 2.37
N VAL A 181 13.04 2.34 1.07
CA VAL A 181 13.26 1.00 0.55
C VAL A 181 14.39 1.04 -0.49
N ASP A 182 15.23 0.02 -0.51
CA ASP A 182 16.23 -0.16 -1.57
C ASP A 182 15.56 -0.79 -2.80
N VAL A 183 15.17 0.04 -3.77
CA VAL A 183 14.48 -0.38 -4.99
C VAL A 183 15.28 -1.40 -5.78
N SER A 184 16.62 -1.37 -5.71
CA SER A 184 17.50 -2.28 -6.46
C SER A 184 17.33 -3.75 -6.08
N LYS A 185 16.77 -4.04 -4.90
CA LYS A 185 16.48 -5.40 -4.44
C LYS A 185 15.24 -6.03 -5.07
N TYR A 186 14.48 -5.28 -5.86
CA TYR A 186 13.23 -5.75 -6.44
C TYR A 186 13.30 -5.78 -7.96
N GLY A 187 12.65 -6.76 -8.55
CA GLY A 187 12.32 -6.73 -9.97
C GLY A 187 11.12 -5.84 -10.25
N LEU A 188 10.12 -5.88 -9.34
CA LEU A 188 8.90 -5.08 -9.45
C LEU A 188 8.34 -4.74 -8.06
N ILE A 189 8.02 -3.47 -7.86
CA ILE A 189 7.26 -2.97 -6.70
C ILE A 189 5.95 -2.39 -7.23
N TYR A 190 4.84 -2.65 -6.56
CA TYR A 190 3.59 -1.98 -6.91
C TYR A 190 2.74 -1.67 -5.68
N GLY A 191 1.85 -0.69 -5.84
CA GLY A 191 0.93 -0.32 -4.78
C GLY A 191 -0.30 0.43 -5.27
N GLY A 192 -1.47 0.05 -4.73
CA GLY A 192 -2.69 0.83 -4.88
C GLY A 192 -2.61 2.09 -4.01
N VAL A 193 -2.73 3.25 -4.64
CA VAL A 193 -2.42 4.54 -3.98
C VAL A 193 -3.42 4.95 -2.90
N GLN A 194 -4.66 4.41 -2.91
CA GLN A 194 -5.76 4.80 -2.02
C GLN A 194 -5.51 4.55 -0.52
N LYS A 195 -4.43 3.87 -0.17
CA LYS A 195 -4.05 3.61 1.23
C LYS A 195 -3.19 4.72 1.79
N ASN A 196 -2.07 5.03 1.14
CA ASN A 196 -1.05 5.90 1.73
C ASN A 196 -0.61 7.08 0.86
N VAL A 197 -0.88 7.08 -0.44
CA VAL A 197 -0.22 8.02 -1.36
C VAL A 197 -1.14 8.75 -2.35
N GLY A 198 -2.46 8.54 -2.28
CA GLY A 198 -3.39 9.22 -3.18
C GLY A 198 -4.84 8.75 -3.04
N PRO A 199 -5.73 9.17 -3.96
CA PRO A 199 -7.12 8.72 -4.00
C PRO A 199 -7.24 7.36 -4.70
N ALA A 200 -8.39 6.68 -4.53
CA ALA A 200 -8.68 5.45 -5.28
C ALA A 200 -8.67 5.68 -6.80
N GLY A 201 -8.22 4.68 -7.56
CA GLY A 201 -8.24 4.67 -9.03
C GLY A 201 -6.88 4.55 -9.69
N VAL A 202 -5.80 4.90 -9.00
CA VAL A 202 -4.41 4.75 -9.49
C VAL A 202 -3.74 3.54 -8.82
N VAL A 203 -2.94 2.83 -9.58
CA VAL A 203 -1.91 1.92 -9.09
C VAL A 203 -0.57 2.33 -9.68
N ILE A 204 0.46 2.40 -8.86
CA ILE A 204 1.82 2.69 -9.32
C ILE A 204 2.58 1.37 -9.38
N VAL A 205 3.26 1.15 -10.51
CA VAL A 205 4.15 0.02 -10.74
C VAL A 205 5.55 0.55 -11.03
N ILE A 206 6.53 0.13 -10.24
CA ILE A 206 7.95 0.41 -10.44
C ILE A 206 8.57 -0.90 -10.88
N VAL A 207 8.99 -0.98 -12.13
CA VAL A 207 9.43 -2.23 -12.75
C VAL A 207 10.79 -2.06 -13.43
N ARG A 208 11.68 -3.03 -13.22
CA ARG A 208 13.03 -3.05 -13.83
C ARG A 208 12.94 -3.25 -15.34
N ASP A 209 13.75 -2.53 -16.11
CA ASP A 209 13.70 -2.48 -17.57
C ASP A 209 13.83 -3.86 -18.24
N ASP A 210 14.63 -4.77 -17.70
CA ASP A 210 14.80 -6.13 -18.23
C ASP A 210 13.55 -7.01 -18.11
N LEU A 211 12.58 -6.61 -17.26
CA LEU A 211 11.30 -7.28 -17.10
C LEU A 211 10.20 -6.71 -18.01
N ILE A 212 10.48 -5.60 -18.72
CA ILE A 212 9.56 -5.00 -19.69
C ILE A 212 9.83 -5.59 -21.07
N ARG A 213 9.02 -6.55 -21.47
CA ARG A 213 9.28 -7.39 -22.65
C ARG A 213 8.14 -7.40 -23.65
N GLU A 214 8.46 -7.82 -24.90
CA GLU A 214 7.46 -8.13 -25.94
C GLU A 214 6.88 -9.54 -25.76
N ASP A 215 7.69 -10.50 -25.31
CA ASP A 215 7.37 -11.92 -25.15
C ASP A 215 6.58 -12.20 -23.86
N VAL A 216 5.41 -11.59 -23.76
CA VAL A 216 4.43 -11.81 -22.67
C VAL A 216 3.51 -12.99 -23.01
N LEU A 217 2.66 -13.44 -22.06
CA LEU A 217 1.70 -14.50 -22.35
C LEU A 217 0.80 -14.11 -23.55
N PRO A 218 0.54 -15.00 -24.50
CA PRO A 218 -0.08 -14.66 -25.80
C PRO A 218 -1.46 -13.99 -25.69
N PHE A 219 -2.20 -14.25 -24.63
CA PHE A 219 -3.52 -13.69 -24.37
C PHE A 219 -3.49 -12.38 -23.56
N THR A 220 -2.30 -11.83 -23.27
CA THR A 220 -2.17 -10.57 -22.52
C THR A 220 -2.77 -9.41 -23.30
N PRO A 221 -3.85 -8.77 -22.80
CA PRO A 221 -4.46 -7.62 -23.47
C PRO A 221 -3.44 -6.48 -23.60
N THR A 222 -3.47 -5.76 -24.72
CA THR A 222 -2.53 -4.66 -25.01
C THR A 222 -2.47 -3.64 -23.88
N ILE A 223 -3.62 -3.28 -23.30
CA ILE A 223 -3.71 -2.31 -22.20
C ILE A 223 -3.00 -2.77 -20.92
N MET A 224 -2.85 -4.08 -20.72
CA MET A 224 -2.20 -4.68 -19.53
C MET A 224 -0.72 -4.97 -19.76
N ARG A 225 -0.18 -4.76 -20.97
CA ARG A 225 1.24 -4.95 -21.26
C ARG A 225 2.06 -3.81 -20.67
N TYR A 226 3.01 -4.11 -19.79
CA TYR A 226 3.90 -3.10 -19.22
C TYR A 226 4.72 -2.37 -20.29
N LYS A 227 5.13 -3.08 -21.36
CA LYS A 227 5.82 -2.48 -22.51
C LYS A 227 4.99 -1.39 -23.16
N THR A 228 3.69 -1.64 -23.44
CA THR A 228 2.78 -0.66 -24.04
C THR A 228 2.65 0.60 -23.16
N GLN A 229 2.56 0.39 -21.85
CA GLN A 229 2.45 1.50 -20.90
C GLN A 229 3.76 2.26 -20.74
N ALA A 230 4.88 1.57 -20.69
CA ALA A 230 6.21 2.18 -20.57
C ALA A 230 6.57 3.01 -21.80
N ASP A 231 6.35 2.47 -23.02
CA ASP A 231 6.62 3.18 -24.28
C ASP A 231 5.78 4.45 -24.43
N ALA A 232 4.59 4.48 -23.83
CA ALA A 232 3.67 5.62 -23.86
C ALA A 232 3.78 6.54 -22.63
N GLY A 233 4.73 6.32 -21.71
CA GLY A 233 4.81 7.08 -20.46
C GLY A 233 3.52 7.05 -19.66
N SER A 234 2.88 5.86 -19.55
CA SER A 234 1.56 5.64 -18.91
C SER A 234 0.37 6.32 -19.61
N LEU A 235 0.57 6.87 -20.80
CA LEU A 235 -0.45 7.63 -21.56
C LEU A 235 -0.93 6.89 -22.81
N SER A 236 -0.86 5.56 -22.82
CA SER A 236 -1.37 4.74 -23.95
C SER A 236 -2.89 4.89 -24.13
N ASN A 237 -3.61 5.16 -23.08
CA ASN A 237 -5.03 5.56 -23.04
C ASN A 237 -5.22 6.71 -22.05
N THR A 238 -6.44 7.26 -21.94
CA THR A 238 -6.74 8.30 -20.97
C THR A 238 -6.55 7.75 -19.54
N PRO A 239 -5.59 8.29 -18.77
CA PRO A 239 -5.28 7.82 -17.42
C PRO A 239 -6.26 8.42 -16.39
N PRO A 240 -6.22 8.00 -15.13
CA PRO A 240 -6.93 8.65 -14.03
C PRO A 240 -6.25 9.99 -13.67
N ALA A 241 -6.37 10.98 -14.56
CA ALA A 241 -5.60 12.23 -14.56
C ALA A 241 -5.63 12.95 -13.21
N TYR A 242 -6.82 13.15 -12.63
CA TYR A 242 -6.95 13.83 -11.35
C TYR A 242 -6.33 13.02 -10.19
N GLY A 243 -6.43 11.68 -10.24
CA GLY A 243 -5.79 10.81 -9.28
C GLY A 243 -4.26 10.93 -9.30
N ILE A 244 -3.66 10.99 -10.50
CA ILE A 244 -2.21 11.19 -10.69
C ILE A 244 -1.77 12.56 -10.16
N TYR A 245 -2.54 13.60 -10.45
CA TYR A 245 -2.29 14.95 -9.93
C TYR A 245 -2.28 14.95 -8.40
N VAL A 246 -3.28 14.35 -7.75
CA VAL A 246 -3.33 14.27 -6.27
C VAL A 246 -2.16 13.44 -5.71
N CYS A 247 -1.75 12.36 -6.38
CA CYS A 247 -0.53 11.62 -6.01
C CYS A 247 0.70 12.54 -6.04
N GLY A 248 0.86 13.35 -7.11
CA GLY A 248 1.94 14.33 -7.21
C GLY A 248 1.95 15.32 -6.04
N LEU A 249 0.76 15.82 -5.64
CA LEU A 249 0.65 16.68 -4.45
C LEU A 249 1.08 15.96 -3.16
N VAL A 250 0.75 14.67 -3.01
CA VAL A 250 1.19 13.87 -1.86
C VAL A 250 2.70 13.65 -1.88
N PHE A 251 3.30 13.39 -3.04
CA PHE A 251 4.76 13.22 -3.16
C PHE A 251 5.49 14.51 -2.80
N LYS A 252 5.02 15.66 -3.29
CA LYS A 252 5.56 16.96 -2.92
C LYS A 252 5.44 17.21 -1.43
N TRP A 253 4.27 16.93 -0.84
CA TRP A 253 4.06 17.02 0.60
C TRP A 253 5.06 16.15 1.38
N LEU A 254 5.32 14.90 0.96
CA LEU A 254 6.30 14.02 1.59
C LEU A 254 7.72 14.61 1.53
N LYS A 255 8.12 15.18 0.40
CA LYS A 255 9.42 15.90 0.28
C LYS A 255 9.50 17.07 1.25
N GLU A 256 8.45 17.88 1.37
CA GLU A 256 8.35 19.01 2.31
C GLU A 256 8.35 18.55 3.78
N GLN A 257 7.88 17.33 4.07
CA GLN A 257 7.94 16.72 5.41
C GLN A 257 9.32 16.17 5.78
N GLY A 258 10.32 16.27 4.90
CA GLY A 258 11.69 15.79 5.13
C GLY A 258 11.98 14.41 4.54
N GLY A 259 11.14 13.94 3.60
CA GLY A 259 11.35 12.68 2.88
C GLY A 259 10.98 11.43 3.70
N LEU A 260 11.41 10.28 3.18
CA LEU A 260 10.96 8.98 3.73
C LEU A 260 11.60 8.64 5.08
N GLU A 261 12.82 9.08 5.36
CA GLU A 261 13.49 8.89 6.67
C GLU A 261 12.73 9.62 7.79
N ALA A 262 12.36 10.88 7.54
CA ALA A 262 11.56 11.65 8.51
C ALA A 262 10.16 11.04 8.68
N MET A 263 9.56 10.56 7.60
CA MET A 263 8.25 9.91 7.64
C MET A 263 8.30 8.58 8.39
N GLN A 264 9.31 7.75 8.18
CA GLN A 264 9.53 6.51 8.92
C GLN A 264 9.59 6.77 10.42
N LYS A 265 10.37 7.76 10.85
CA LYS A 265 10.47 8.13 12.27
C LYS A 265 9.11 8.51 12.84
N ARG A 266 8.34 9.35 12.15
CA ARG A 266 6.97 9.73 12.58
C ARG A 266 6.04 8.53 12.67
N ASN A 267 6.13 7.62 11.70
CA ASN A 267 5.31 6.41 11.68
C ASN A 267 5.69 5.45 12.82
N GLN A 268 6.97 5.31 13.14
CA GLN A 268 7.46 4.55 14.30
C GLN A 268 6.93 5.14 15.61
N GLU A 269 7.01 6.46 15.79
CA GLU A 269 6.50 7.16 16.98
C GLU A 269 4.98 6.97 17.14
N LYS A 270 4.20 7.11 16.06
CA LYS A 270 2.75 6.88 16.08
C LYS A 270 2.39 5.43 16.42
N ALA A 271 3.08 4.48 15.79
CA ALA A 271 2.84 3.05 16.03
C ALA A 271 3.20 2.67 17.47
N ALA A 272 4.31 3.19 17.99
CA ALA A 272 4.73 2.96 19.37
C ALA A 272 3.66 3.39 20.37
N LEU A 273 3.05 4.58 20.22
CA LEU A 273 1.98 5.06 21.10
C LEU A 273 0.85 4.03 21.25
N LEU A 274 0.42 3.46 20.15
CA LEU A 274 -0.70 2.51 20.15
C LEU A 274 -0.26 1.12 20.65
N TYR A 275 0.91 0.62 20.20
CA TYR A 275 1.39 -0.70 20.61
C TYR A 275 1.82 -0.74 22.07
N ASP A 276 2.44 0.32 22.61
CA ASP A 276 2.83 0.40 24.02
C ASP A 276 1.59 0.34 24.93
N TYR A 277 0.49 1.00 24.52
CA TYR A 277 -0.77 0.88 25.23
C TYR A 277 -1.34 -0.55 25.13
N LEU A 278 -1.43 -1.12 23.92
CA LEU A 278 -1.96 -2.47 23.73
C LEU A 278 -1.19 -3.54 24.51
N ASP A 279 0.13 -3.36 24.66
CA ASP A 279 0.98 -4.30 25.41
C ASP A 279 0.77 -4.25 26.93
N GLN A 280 0.16 -3.18 27.44
CA GLN A 280 -0.11 -2.97 28.87
C GLN A 280 -1.60 -3.11 29.21
N SER A 281 -2.49 -3.03 28.23
CA SER A 281 -3.94 -3.12 28.42
C SER A 281 -4.35 -4.50 28.93
N LYS A 282 -5.34 -4.53 29.81
CA LYS A 282 -5.99 -5.76 30.29
C LYS A 282 -7.20 -6.13 29.47
N LEU A 283 -7.75 -5.17 28.72
CA LEU A 283 -8.93 -5.34 27.91
C LEU A 283 -8.61 -5.55 26.44
N PHE A 284 -7.65 -4.80 25.90
CA PHE A 284 -7.31 -4.83 24.48
C PHE A 284 -6.02 -5.64 24.23
N SER A 285 -5.99 -6.38 23.14
CA SER A 285 -4.79 -7.10 22.70
C SER A 285 -4.59 -6.95 21.19
N GLY A 286 -3.34 -6.71 20.77
CA GLY A 286 -2.95 -6.73 19.36
C GLY A 286 -2.92 -8.16 18.82
N THR A 287 -3.26 -8.35 17.55
CA THR A 287 -3.33 -9.69 16.93
C THR A 287 -2.03 -10.14 16.30
N ALA A 288 -1.15 -9.21 15.89
CA ALA A 288 0.15 -9.53 15.29
C ALA A 288 1.24 -9.76 16.34
N GLN A 289 2.11 -10.73 16.13
CA GLN A 289 3.30 -10.97 16.96
C GLN A 289 4.24 -9.75 16.90
N LYS A 290 4.87 -9.39 18.02
CA LYS A 290 5.62 -8.15 18.21
C LYS A 290 6.66 -7.86 17.14
N GLU A 291 7.40 -8.87 16.72
CA GLU A 291 8.47 -8.76 15.72
C GLU A 291 7.94 -8.37 14.33
N PHE A 292 6.70 -8.78 14.01
CA PHE A 292 6.12 -8.60 12.68
C PHE A 292 5.07 -7.49 12.60
N ARG A 293 4.92 -6.69 13.65
CA ARG A 293 3.90 -5.62 13.72
C ARG A 293 4.06 -4.57 12.62
N SER A 294 2.97 -4.31 11.91
CA SER A 294 2.88 -3.24 10.93
C SER A 294 2.95 -1.86 11.60
N LEU A 295 3.64 -0.90 10.99
CA LEU A 295 3.61 0.49 11.39
C LEU A 295 2.39 1.25 10.84
N MET A 296 1.65 0.61 9.91
CA MET A 296 0.55 1.23 9.16
C MET A 296 -0.84 0.73 9.57
N ASN A 297 -0.95 -0.56 9.90
CA ASN A 297 -2.25 -1.20 10.17
C ASN A 297 -2.15 -1.97 11.48
N VAL A 298 -2.90 -1.54 12.48
CA VAL A 298 -2.88 -2.10 13.83
C VAL A 298 -4.24 -2.74 14.12
N PRO A 299 -4.41 -4.05 13.88
CA PRO A 299 -5.60 -4.78 14.32
C PRO A 299 -5.50 -5.13 15.81
N PHE A 300 -6.63 -5.01 16.51
CA PHE A 300 -6.74 -5.34 17.93
C PHE A 300 -8.16 -5.76 18.29
N VAL A 301 -8.29 -6.49 19.39
CA VAL A 301 -9.55 -7.10 19.86
C VAL A 301 -9.69 -6.92 21.37
N THR A 302 -10.94 -6.99 21.87
CA THR A 302 -11.21 -7.16 23.32
C THR A 302 -11.39 -8.64 23.68
N GLY A 303 -11.61 -9.51 22.70
CA GLY A 303 -12.00 -10.91 22.91
C GLY A 303 -13.51 -11.11 23.13
N ASP A 304 -14.29 -10.01 23.18
CA ASP A 304 -15.75 -10.00 23.29
C ASP A 304 -16.33 -9.16 22.14
N ALA A 305 -17.16 -9.79 21.31
CA ALA A 305 -17.72 -9.16 20.12
C ALA A 305 -18.71 -8.02 20.45
N ASP A 306 -19.39 -8.08 21.58
CA ASP A 306 -20.34 -7.02 22.02
C ASP A 306 -19.55 -5.80 22.52
N LEU A 307 -18.44 -6.02 23.24
CA LEU A 307 -17.53 -4.95 23.62
C LEU A 307 -16.83 -4.32 22.40
N ASP A 308 -16.39 -5.12 21.43
CA ASP A 308 -15.85 -4.60 20.17
C ASP A 308 -16.87 -3.70 19.45
N ALA A 309 -18.13 -4.13 19.36
CA ALA A 309 -19.19 -3.36 18.72
C ALA A 309 -19.50 -2.06 19.49
N LYS A 310 -19.53 -2.11 20.82
CA LYS A 310 -19.72 -0.95 21.70
C LYS A 310 -18.58 0.05 21.51
N PHE A 311 -17.34 -0.42 21.56
CA PHE A 311 -16.15 0.41 21.35
C PHE A 311 -16.21 1.16 20.01
N ILE A 312 -16.51 0.46 18.92
CA ILE A 312 -16.62 1.04 17.58
C ILE A 312 -17.70 2.13 17.53
N ALA A 313 -18.87 1.89 18.14
CA ALA A 313 -19.95 2.86 18.17
C ALA A 313 -19.60 4.13 18.97
N GLU A 314 -19.01 3.98 20.15
CA GLU A 314 -18.61 5.09 21.01
C GLU A 314 -17.43 5.87 20.40
N ALA A 315 -16.45 5.18 19.80
CA ALA A 315 -15.34 5.79 19.06
C ALA A 315 -15.84 6.72 17.94
N LYS A 316 -16.80 6.19 17.15
CA LYS A 316 -17.41 6.96 16.05
C LYS A 316 -18.10 8.22 16.57
N ALA A 317 -18.83 8.16 17.70
CA ALA A 317 -19.48 9.32 18.30
C ALA A 317 -18.47 10.41 18.71
N ARG A 318 -17.20 10.06 18.91
CA ARG A 318 -16.09 10.97 19.24
C ARG A 318 -15.28 11.42 18.02
N GLY A 319 -15.72 11.07 16.80
CA GLY A 319 -15.00 11.40 15.56
C GLY A 319 -13.77 10.53 15.26
N LEU A 320 -13.68 9.35 15.89
CA LEU A 320 -12.71 8.30 15.58
C LEU A 320 -13.39 7.31 14.61
N GLU A 321 -13.29 7.57 13.32
CA GLU A 321 -14.06 6.89 12.28
C GLU A 321 -13.35 5.65 11.72
N SER A 322 -14.17 4.67 11.29
CA SER A 322 -13.71 3.51 10.48
C SER A 322 -12.80 2.54 11.22
N LEU A 323 -12.96 2.38 12.53
CA LEU A 323 -12.17 1.47 13.36
C LEU A 323 -12.59 0.00 13.25
N LYS A 324 -13.74 -0.34 12.65
CA LYS A 324 -14.20 -1.74 12.52
C LYS A 324 -13.16 -2.58 11.79
N GLY A 325 -12.76 -3.69 12.41
CA GLY A 325 -11.80 -4.66 11.85
C GLY A 325 -12.34 -5.39 10.61
N HIS A 326 -11.43 -6.04 9.89
CA HIS A 326 -11.81 -6.87 8.75
C HIS A 326 -12.55 -8.14 9.24
N ARG A 327 -13.54 -8.60 8.47
CA ARG A 327 -14.35 -9.79 8.81
C ARG A 327 -13.55 -11.07 9.11
N SER A 328 -12.33 -11.18 8.56
CA SER A 328 -11.46 -12.34 8.78
C SER A 328 -10.73 -12.31 10.13
N VAL A 329 -10.62 -11.15 10.78
CA VAL A 329 -9.93 -10.98 12.07
C VAL A 329 -10.94 -10.64 13.17
N GLY A 330 -11.99 -9.88 12.83
CA GLY A 330 -12.92 -9.31 13.80
C GLY A 330 -12.37 -8.05 14.46
N GLY A 331 -12.91 -7.69 15.59
CA GLY A 331 -12.45 -6.60 16.43
C GLY A 331 -12.35 -5.25 15.73
N MET A 332 -11.30 -4.56 16.02
CA MET A 332 -10.96 -3.23 15.51
C MET A 332 -9.69 -3.26 14.67
N ARG A 333 -9.52 -2.22 13.84
CA ARG A 333 -8.26 -1.95 13.15
C ARG A 333 -8.07 -0.45 13.01
N ALA A 334 -6.98 0.06 13.58
CA ALA A 334 -6.52 1.41 13.34
C ALA A 334 -5.50 1.42 12.18
N SER A 335 -5.87 2.04 11.04
CA SER A 335 -4.92 2.31 9.96
C SER A 335 -4.38 3.72 10.12
N ILE A 336 -3.11 3.82 10.52
CA ILE A 336 -2.42 5.04 10.94
C ILE A 336 -1.39 5.51 9.90
N TYR A 337 -1.78 5.48 8.65
CA TYR A 337 -0.95 5.86 7.49
C TYR A 337 -0.25 7.22 7.66
N ASN A 338 0.59 7.59 6.69
CA ASN A 338 1.39 8.81 6.74
C ASN A 338 0.59 10.07 7.10
N ALA A 339 -0.61 10.21 6.53
CA ALA A 339 -1.46 11.38 6.71
C ALA A 339 -2.22 11.42 8.05
N MET A 340 -2.27 10.31 8.81
CA MET A 340 -2.84 10.33 10.15
C MET A 340 -1.92 11.14 11.07
N PRO A 341 -2.39 12.26 11.63
CA PRO A 341 -1.58 13.04 12.55
C PRO A 341 -1.40 12.29 13.88
N ARG A 342 -0.34 12.64 14.61
CA ARG A 342 -0.04 12.06 15.93
C ARG A 342 -1.21 12.21 16.90
N GLU A 343 -1.85 13.38 16.88
CA GLU A 343 -3.01 13.73 17.72
C GLU A 343 -4.19 12.76 17.50
N GLY A 344 -4.34 12.21 16.29
CA GLY A 344 -5.37 11.21 16.01
C GLY A 344 -5.09 9.88 16.71
N VAL A 345 -3.83 9.47 16.79
CA VAL A 345 -3.43 8.26 17.53
C VAL A 345 -3.52 8.49 19.03
N GLU A 346 -3.10 9.65 19.52
CA GLU A 346 -3.24 10.06 20.93
C GLU A 346 -4.71 10.10 21.37
N ALA A 347 -5.60 10.63 20.53
CA ALA A 347 -7.03 10.64 20.78
C ALA A 347 -7.62 9.22 20.87
N LEU A 348 -7.15 8.30 20.00
CA LEU A 348 -7.56 6.91 20.05
C LEU A 348 -7.08 6.24 21.34
N VAL A 349 -5.81 6.38 21.71
CA VAL A 349 -5.27 5.78 22.93
C VAL A 349 -5.97 6.32 24.17
N SER A 350 -6.19 7.64 24.26
CA SER A 350 -6.93 8.24 25.38
C SER A 350 -8.36 7.72 25.50
N PHE A 351 -9.03 7.50 24.35
CA PHE A 351 -10.35 6.88 24.34
C PHE A 351 -10.30 5.41 24.77
N MET A 352 -9.31 4.65 24.34
CA MET A 352 -9.12 3.26 24.76
C MET A 352 -8.91 3.16 26.29
N GLU A 353 -8.09 4.03 26.89
CA GLU A 353 -7.87 4.10 28.34
C GLU A 353 -9.16 4.39 29.12
N GLU A 354 -9.98 5.33 28.64
CA GLU A 354 -11.27 5.66 29.24
C GLU A 354 -12.24 4.47 29.10
N PHE A 355 -12.32 3.87 27.92
CA PHE A 355 -13.19 2.73 27.65
C PHE A 355 -12.82 1.52 28.53
N GLU A 356 -11.54 1.22 28.67
CA GLU A 356 -11.05 0.13 29.52
C GLU A 356 -11.46 0.37 30.98
N LYS A 357 -11.26 1.57 31.54
CA LYS A 357 -11.68 1.90 32.91
C LYS A 357 -13.16 1.68 33.18
N ASN A 358 -13.98 1.85 32.16
CA ASN A 358 -15.44 1.76 32.28
C ASN A 358 -15.99 0.35 32.00
N ASN A 359 -15.20 -0.58 31.45
CA ASN A 359 -15.65 -1.88 30.97
C ASN A 359 -14.75 -3.07 31.37
N ALA A 360 -13.64 -2.84 32.08
CA ALA A 360 -12.75 -3.88 32.60
C ALA A 360 -13.12 -4.35 34.01
#